data_65a25b2a2d7ab3f33b84fef53ee1dd0c
#
_entry.id   65a25b2a2d7ab3f33b84fef53ee1dd0c
#
_cell.length_a   1.000
_cell.length_b   1.000
_cell.length_c   1.000
_cell.angle_alpha   90.00
_cell.angle_beta   90.00
_cell.angle_gamma   90.00
#
_symmetry.space_group_name_H-M   'P 1'
#
loop_
_entity.id
_entity.type
_entity.pdbx_description
1 polymer ?
#
loop_
_entity_poly.entity_id
_entity_poly.type
_entity_poly.pdbx_seq_one_letter_code
_entity_poly.pdbx_strand_id
1 'polypeptide(L)'
;MIRKIIKIDEEKCNGCGACAAACHEGAIEMIDGKAKLTREDYCDGLGDCLPACPADAIGFEEREAPAYDEAAVLAAKKKTSFEPLPCGCPGMQSKSIQRERKACSEPVVSVHSQLSQWPVQIKLAPVNAPYFENANLLVAADCTAYAYGNFHNEFIRNHVTLIGCPKLDAGDYSEKLTEILANNNIKSVTVVRMEVPCCGGIEQAVKKALQISGRFIPWRVVTISTDGRILE
;
A
#
# COMPACT_ATOMS: atom_id res chain seq x y z
N MET A 1 -42.00 6.96 -7.34
CA MET A 1 -42.23 6.29 -8.64
C MET A 1 -42.06 4.78 -8.45
N ILE A 2 -42.80 3.97 -9.22
CA ILE A 2 -42.62 2.51 -9.16
C ILE A 2 -41.28 2.19 -9.82
N ARG A 3 -40.40 1.50 -9.09
CA ARG A 3 -39.09 1.07 -9.60
C ARG A 3 -38.63 -0.22 -8.90
N LYS A 4 -37.69 -0.89 -9.53
CA LYS A 4 -37.01 -2.06 -9.00
C LYS A 4 -36.02 -1.61 -7.92
N ILE A 5 -36.14 -2.18 -6.74
CA ILE A 5 -35.29 -1.90 -5.58
C ILE A 5 -34.94 -3.21 -4.87
N ILE A 6 -33.86 -3.26 -4.12
CA ILE A 6 -33.54 -4.46 -3.33
C ILE A 6 -34.43 -4.56 -2.09
N LYS A 7 -34.76 -5.81 -1.75
CA LYS A 7 -35.42 -6.21 -0.50
C LYS A 7 -34.54 -7.17 0.25
N ILE A 8 -34.34 -6.92 1.52
CA ILE A 8 -33.59 -7.81 2.41
C ILE A 8 -34.53 -8.52 3.34
N ASP A 9 -34.46 -9.86 3.36
CA ASP A 9 -35.19 -10.71 4.27
C ASP A 9 -34.40 -10.81 5.59
N GLU A 10 -34.88 -10.12 6.61
CA GLU A 10 -34.22 -10.07 7.93
C GLU A 10 -34.18 -11.42 8.63
N GLU A 11 -35.15 -12.32 8.35
CA GLU A 11 -35.17 -13.65 8.97
C GLU A 11 -34.09 -14.57 8.40
N LYS A 12 -33.83 -14.47 7.09
CA LYS A 12 -32.74 -15.20 6.41
C LYS A 12 -31.38 -14.59 6.61
N CYS A 13 -31.30 -13.28 6.91
CA CYS A 13 -30.05 -12.57 7.08
C CYS A 13 -29.27 -13.12 8.29
N ASN A 14 -28.04 -13.56 8.07
CA ASN A 14 -27.12 -14.05 9.10
C ASN A 14 -26.20 -12.97 9.69
N GLY A 15 -26.31 -11.72 9.25
CA GLY A 15 -25.54 -10.59 9.77
C GLY A 15 -24.09 -10.52 9.32
N CYS A 16 -23.68 -11.21 8.25
CA CYS A 16 -22.28 -11.26 7.80
C CYS A 16 -21.72 -9.94 7.22
N GLY A 17 -22.58 -8.97 6.86
CA GLY A 17 -22.17 -7.66 6.34
C GLY A 17 -21.68 -7.64 4.90
N ALA A 18 -21.59 -8.77 4.21
CA ALA A 18 -21.04 -8.86 2.86
C ALA A 18 -21.80 -7.98 1.84
N CYS A 19 -23.12 -7.90 1.97
CA CYS A 19 -23.95 -7.05 1.11
C CYS A 19 -23.74 -5.54 1.34
N ALA A 20 -23.51 -5.13 2.59
CA ALA A 20 -23.18 -3.74 2.90
C ALA A 20 -21.83 -3.34 2.32
N ALA A 21 -20.84 -4.26 2.38
CA ALA A 21 -19.53 -4.05 1.77
C ALA A 21 -19.57 -4.04 0.23
N ALA A 22 -20.48 -4.80 -0.38
CA ALA A 22 -20.67 -4.87 -1.83
C ALA A 22 -21.56 -3.76 -2.40
N CYS A 23 -22.25 -3.00 -1.54
CA CYS A 23 -23.07 -1.88 -1.98
C CYS A 23 -22.21 -0.66 -2.26
N HIS A 24 -21.91 -0.43 -3.53
CA HIS A 24 -21.08 0.70 -3.96
C HIS A 24 -21.69 2.06 -3.64
N GLU A 25 -23.03 2.13 -3.52
CA GLU A 25 -23.77 3.36 -3.29
C GLU A 25 -24.02 3.66 -1.80
N GLY A 26 -23.67 2.72 -0.91
CA GLY A 26 -23.84 2.90 0.53
C GLY A 26 -25.31 2.92 0.98
N ALA A 27 -26.20 2.24 0.25
CA ALA A 27 -27.63 2.17 0.56
C ALA A 27 -27.97 1.17 1.67
N ILE A 28 -27.06 0.22 1.98
CA ILE A 28 -27.25 -0.84 2.96
C ILE A 28 -26.38 -0.58 4.19
N GLU A 29 -27.01 -0.62 5.36
CA GLU A 29 -26.33 -0.50 6.65
C GLU A 29 -26.60 -1.73 7.53
N MET A 30 -25.69 -1.98 8.46
CA MET A 30 -25.87 -3.02 9.49
C MET A 30 -26.50 -2.41 10.73
N ILE A 31 -27.74 -2.84 11.05
CA ILE A 31 -28.49 -2.38 12.22
C ILE A 31 -28.88 -3.60 13.05
N ASP A 32 -28.53 -3.61 14.32
CA ASP A 32 -28.77 -4.72 15.25
C ASP A 32 -28.31 -6.09 14.73
N GLY A 33 -27.15 -6.11 14.03
CA GLY A 33 -26.58 -7.32 13.47
C GLY A 33 -27.29 -7.86 12.22
N LYS A 34 -28.18 -7.09 11.60
CA LYS A 34 -28.88 -7.42 10.36
C LYS A 34 -28.64 -6.34 9.31
N ALA A 35 -28.57 -6.74 8.06
CA ALA A 35 -28.48 -5.79 6.96
C ALA A 35 -29.85 -5.17 6.68
N LYS A 36 -29.91 -3.86 6.52
CA LYS A 36 -31.14 -3.11 6.19
C LYS A 36 -30.86 -2.09 5.06
N LEU A 37 -31.85 -1.95 4.18
CA LEU A 37 -31.82 -0.86 3.18
C LEU A 37 -32.30 0.42 3.88
N THR A 38 -31.36 1.27 4.27
CA THR A 38 -31.65 2.52 5.01
C THR A 38 -31.86 3.71 4.09
N ARG A 39 -31.23 3.69 2.92
CA ARG A 39 -31.31 4.77 1.94
C ARG A 39 -31.82 4.23 0.61
N GLU A 40 -33.14 4.27 0.45
CA GLU A 40 -33.78 3.84 -0.79
C GLU A 40 -33.39 4.71 -2.00
N ASP A 41 -33.20 6.00 -1.78
CA ASP A 41 -32.73 6.99 -2.77
C ASP A 41 -31.28 6.76 -3.23
N TYR A 42 -30.50 5.96 -2.47
CA TYR A 42 -29.12 5.58 -2.84
C TYR A 42 -29.06 4.25 -3.59
N CYS A 43 -30.09 3.41 -3.51
CA CYS A 43 -30.10 2.14 -4.24
C CYS A 43 -30.35 2.39 -5.73
N ASP A 44 -29.39 2.02 -6.58
CA ASP A 44 -29.51 2.11 -8.05
C ASP A 44 -30.37 0.98 -8.66
N GLY A 45 -30.60 -0.11 -7.91
CA GLY A 45 -31.37 -1.26 -8.37
C GLY A 45 -30.57 -2.22 -9.28
N LEU A 46 -29.26 -2.08 -9.41
CA LEU A 46 -28.40 -2.97 -10.23
C LEU A 46 -28.21 -4.34 -9.57
N GLY A 47 -28.15 -4.40 -8.23
CA GLY A 47 -28.15 -5.65 -7.49
C GLY A 47 -26.78 -6.29 -7.28
N ASP A 48 -25.69 -5.54 -7.28
CA ASP A 48 -24.34 -6.02 -7.00
C ASP A 48 -24.21 -6.69 -5.61
N CYS A 49 -25.12 -6.35 -4.70
CA CYS A 49 -25.21 -6.95 -3.38
C CYS A 49 -25.82 -8.36 -3.36
N LEU A 50 -26.56 -8.80 -4.41
CA LEU A 50 -27.22 -10.10 -4.43
C LEU A 50 -26.20 -11.26 -4.42
N PRO A 51 -25.22 -11.32 -5.36
CA PRO A 51 -24.26 -12.42 -5.39
C PRO A 51 -23.32 -12.44 -4.16
N ALA A 52 -23.24 -11.31 -3.43
CA ALA A 52 -22.43 -11.23 -2.23
C ALA A 52 -23.11 -11.86 -0.99
N CYS A 53 -24.42 -12.17 -1.05
CA CYS A 53 -25.14 -12.69 0.09
C CYS A 53 -25.05 -14.23 0.19
N PRO A 54 -24.28 -14.79 1.16
CA PRO A 54 -24.16 -16.26 1.28
C PRO A 54 -25.43 -16.94 1.82
N ALA A 55 -26.36 -16.16 2.38
CA ALA A 55 -27.62 -16.66 2.94
C ALA A 55 -28.82 -16.53 1.98
N ASP A 56 -28.58 -16.02 0.76
CA ASP A 56 -29.62 -15.75 -0.24
C ASP A 56 -30.82 -14.95 0.34
N ALA A 57 -30.48 -13.98 1.20
CA ALA A 57 -31.43 -13.14 1.91
C ALA A 57 -31.82 -11.86 1.15
N ILE A 58 -31.30 -11.65 -0.07
CA ILE A 58 -31.51 -10.43 -0.83
C ILE A 58 -32.20 -10.76 -2.15
N GLY A 59 -33.27 -10.04 -2.44
CA GLY A 59 -33.99 -10.13 -3.70
C GLY A 59 -34.37 -8.77 -4.24
N PHE A 60 -35.07 -8.77 -5.35
CA PHE A 60 -35.67 -7.56 -5.92
C PHE A 60 -37.14 -7.46 -5.61
N GLU A 61 -37.60 -6.25 -5.40
CA GLU A 61 -39.03 -5.90 -5.28
C GLU A 61 -39.33 -4.68 -6.15
N GLU A 62 -40.43 -4.72 -6.88
CA GLU A 62 -40.97 -3.55 -7.58
C GLU A 62 -41.99 -2.87 -6.68
N ARG A 63 -41.69 -1.69 -6.23
CA ARG A 63 -42.57 -0.89 -5.38
C ARG A 63 -42.34 0.60 -5.59
N GLU A 64 -43.21 1.39 -5.01
CA GLU A 64 -43.06 2.81 -4.97
C GLU A 64 -41.87 3.17 -4.05
N ALA A 65 -40.87 3.83 -4.62
CA ALA A 65 -39.66 4.27 -3.92
C ALA A 65 -39.18 5.63 -4.47
N PRO A 66 -38.42 6.39 -3.68
CA PRO A 66 -37.76 7.63 -4.15
C PRO A 66 -36.93 7.38 -5.41
N ALA A 67 -36.79 8.37 -6.26
CA ALA A 67 -35.87 8.28 -7.39
C ALA A 67 -34.41 8.13 -6.91
N TYR A 68 -33.60 7.43 -7.68
CA TYR A 68 -32.16 7.35 -7.41
C TYR A 68 -31.55 8.75 -7.49
N ASP A 69 -30.81 9.14 -6.44
CA ASP A 69 -30.16 10.45 -6.34
C ASP A 69 -28.64 10.29 -6.42
N GLU A 70 -28.12 10.24 -7.64
CA GLU A 70 -26.70 10.14 -7.92
C GLU A 70 -25.90 11.31 -7.29
N ALA A 71 -26.47 12.52 -7.28
CA ALA A 71 -25.80 13.68 -6.74
C ALA A 71 -25.62 13.56 -5.21
N ALA A 72 -26.64 13.06 -4.50
CA ALA A 72 -26.55 12.79 -3.07
C ALA A 72 -25.55 11.67 -2.75
N VAL A 73 -25.52 10.60 -3.55
CA VAL A 73 -24.55 9.51 -3.42
C VAL A 73 -23.12 10.02 -3.61
N LEU A 74 -22.86 10.79 -4.65
CA LEU A 74 -21.53 11.38 -4.89
C LEU A 74 -21.12 12.36 -3.79
N ALA A 75 -22.07 13.12 -3.24
CA ALA A 75 -21.81 14.03 -2.12
C ALA A 75 -21.51 13.24 -0.82
N ALA A 76 -22.20 12.11 -0.58
CA ALA A 76 -21.93 11.23 0.54
C ALA A 76 -20.57 10.54 0.38
N LYS A 77 -20.23 10.01 -0.79
CA LYS A 77 -18.90 9.44 -1.11
C LYS A 77 -17.78 10.46 -0.90
N LYS A 78 -17.99 11.74 -1.23
CA LYS A 78 -17.03 12.81 -0.93
C LYS A 78 -16.90 13.11 0.56
N LYS A 79 -17.94 12.91 1.35
CA LYS A 79 -17.89 13.07 2.83
C LYS A 79 -17.27 11.88 3.52
N THR A 80 -17.43 10.66 2.99
CA THR A 80 -16.78 9.44 3.51
C THR A 80 -15.34 9.26 3.04
N SER A 81 -14.94 9.96 1.97
CA SER A 81 -13.54 10.05 1.59
C SER A 81 -12.83 11.04 2.51
N PHE A 82 -12.13 10.50 3.51
CA PHE A 82 -11.22 11.19 4.41
C PHE A 82 -11.82 12.04 5.56
N GLU A 83 -12.44 11.39 6.53
CA GLU A 83 -12.07 11.77 7.90
C GLU A 83 -10.82 10.97 8.28
N PRO A 84 -9.66 11.60 8.51
CA PRO A 84 -8.50 10.91 9.01
C PRO A 84 -8.83 10.40 10.41
N LEU A 85 -8.86 9.08 10.58
CA LEU A 85 -8.92 8.48 11.92
C LEU A 85 -7.81 9.11 12.78
N PRO A 86 -8.09 9.53 14.02
CA PRO A 86 -7.15 10.29 14.86
C PRO A 86 -5.91 9.50 15.31
N CYS A 87 -5.71 8.28 14.86
CA CYS A 87 -4.48 7.49 15.08
C CYS A 87 -3.67 7.27 13.79
N GLY A 88 -3.61 8.25 12.91
CA GLY A 88 -2.80 8.17 11.69
C GLY A 88 -1.32 8.09 12.00
N CYS A 89 -0.68 6.94 11.74
CA CYS A 89 0.78 6.89 11.65
C CYS A 89 1.25 7.98 10.68
N PRO A 90 2.32 8.74 11.00
CA PRO A 90 2.86 9.80 10.12
C PRO A 90 3.08 9.38 8.67
N GLY A 91 3.34 8.09 8.42
CA GLY A 91 3.50 7.52 7.08
C GLY A 91 2.20 7.38 6.26
N MET A 92 1.02 7.59 6.85
CA MET A 92 -0.27 7.58 6.16
C MET A 92 -0.84 8.99 5.96
N GLN A 93 -0.22 10.01 6.53
CA GLN A 93 -0.70 11.39 6.41
C GLN A 93 -0.45 11.91 4.99
N SER A 94 -1.52 12.33 4.32
CA SER A 94 -1.42 13.03 3.04
C SER A 94 -0.77 14.40 3.24
N LYS A 95 0.27 14.69 2.49
CA LYS A 95 1.03 15.94 2.56
C LYS A 95 1.25 16.49 1.16
N SER A 96 0.88 17.74 0.95
CA SER A 96 1.25 18.47 -0.27
C SER A 96 2.67 19.03 -0.12
N ILE A 97 3.56 18.69 -1.05
CA ILE A 97 4.92 19.22 -1.11
C ILE A 97 4.93 20.37 -2.10
N GLN A 98 5.00 21.60 -1.59
CA GLN A 98 5.15 22.77 -2.44
C GLN A 98 6.62 22.95 -2.81
N ARG A 99 6.92 22.97 -4.09
CA ARG A 99 8.25 23.29 -4.63
C ARG A 99 8.16 24.54 -5.46
N GLU A 100 9.08 25.47 -5.23
CA GLU A 100 9.22 26.64 -6.11
C GLU A 100 9.56 26.14 -7.52
N ARG A 101 8.71 26.48 -8.48
CA ARG A 101 9.00 26.25 -9.90
C ARG A 101 10.05 27.26 -10.34
N LYS A 102 11.32 26.95 -10.15
CA LYS A 102 12.38 27.67 -10.86
C LYS A 102 12.18 27.43 -12.35
N ALA A 103 12.09 28.52 -13.13
CA ALA A 103 12.11 28.41 -14.58
C ALA A 103 13.36 27.63 -14.98
N CYS A 104 13.17 26.42 -15.53
CA CYS A 104 14.30 25.58 -15.94
C CYS A 104 14.99 26.22 -17.14
N SER A 105 16.04 26.98 -16.87
CA SER A 105 17.07 27.36 -17.86
C SER A 105 18.27 26.40 -17.89
N GLU A 106 18.27 25.39 -17.01
CA GLU A 106 19.32 24.37 -16.98
C GLU A 106 18.98 23.22 -17.94
N PRO A 107 19.95 22.70 -18.69
CA PRO A 107 19.74 21.55 -19.55
C PRO A 107 19.24 20.36 -18.73
N VAL A 108 18.15 19.73 -19.16
CA VAL A 108 17.63 18.51 -18.55
C VAL A 108 18.68 17.42 -18.72
N VAL A 109 19.45 17.16 -17.68
CA VAL A 109 20.38 16.02 -17.67
C VAL A 109 19.55 14.75 -17.58
N SER A 110 19.51 13.96 -18.65
CA SER A 110 18.84 12.66 -18.64
C SER A 110 19.57 11.72 -17.66
N VAL A 111 18.90 11.32 -16.60
CA VAL A 111 19.44 10.32 -15.67
C VAL A 111 19.16 8.94 -16.23
N HIS A 112 20.21 8.22 -16.63
CA HIS A 112 20.09 6.83 -17.06
C HIS A 112 19.92 5.90 -15.86
N SER A 113 19.17 4.80 -16.06
CA SER A 113 19.03 3.77 -15.04
C SER A 113 20.40 3.19 -14.68
N GLN A 114 20.67 3.09 -13.37
CA GLN A 114 21.89 2.49 -12.83
C GLN A 114 21.61 1.06 -12.31
N LEU A 115 20.39 0.52 -12.55
CA LEU A 115 20.04 -0.80 -12.13
C LEU A 115 20.82 -1.85 -12.91
N SER A 116 21.42 -2.79 -12.19
CA SER A 116 22.31 -3.82 -12.76
C SER A 116 21.75 -5.25 -12.67
N GLN A 117 20.60 -5.44 -12.00
CA GLN A 117 19.96 -6.76 -11.89
C GLN A 117 18.44 -6.66 -11.89
N TRP A 118 17.80 -7.82 -12.07
CA TRP A 118 16.37 -8.04 -11.94
C TRP A 118 16.13 -9.46 -11.40
N PRO A 119 15.13 -9.70 -10.54
CA PRO A 119 14.17 -8.76 -9.97
C PRO A 119 14.74 -7.91 -8.83
N VAL A 120 14.03 -6.80 -8.48
CA VAL A 120 14.44 -5.90 -7.39
C VAL A 120 13.66 -6.15 -6.10
N GLN A 121 12.46 -6.70 -6.16
CA GLN A 121 11.65 -6.99 -4.97
C GLN A 121 12.29 -8.10 -4.13
N ILE A 122 12.45 -7.85 -2.81
CA ILE A 122 13.05 -8.83 -1.88
C ILE A 122 12.38 -10.18 -2.01
N LYS A 123 11.05 -10.21 -2.07
CA LYS A 123 10.27 -11.46 -2.16
C LYS A 123 10.50 -12.24 -3.45
N LEU A 124 10.82 -11.57 -4.55
CA LEU A 124 11.01 -12.17 -5.86
C LEU A 124 12.46 -12.53 -6.14
N ALA A 125 13.42 -11.86 -5.51
CA ALA A 125 14.85 -12.14 -5.73
C ALA A 125 15.19 -13.58 -5.31
N PRO A 126 15.89 -14.38 -6.13
CA PRO A 126 16.35 -15.68 -5.72
C PRO A 126 17.43 -15.54 -4.63
N VAL A 127 17.52 -16.52 -3.73
CA VAL A 127 18.50 -16.49 -2.63
C VAL A 127 19.95 -16.58 -3.16
N ASN A 128 20.18 -17.47 -4.13
CA ASN A 128 21.49 -17.76 -4.70
C ASN A 128 21.56 -17.25 -6.15
N ALA A 129 21.73 -15.94 -6.32
CA ALA A 129 21.90 -15.37 -7.64
C ALA A 129 23.36 -14.93 -7.87
N PRO A 130 23.92 -15.14 -9.07
CA PRO A 130 25.33 -14.80 -9.37
C PRO A 130 25.68 -13.33 -9.12
N TYR A 131 24.68 -12.41 -9.22
CA TYR A 131 24.90 -11.00 -8.99
C TYR A 131 25.13 -10.63 -7.51
N PHE A 132 24.86 -11.54 -6.56
CA PHE A 132 25.18 -11.30 -5.15
C PHE A 132 26.65 -11.53 -4.82
N GLU A 133 27.37 -12.25 -5.67
CA GLU A 133 28.78 -12.55 -5.38
C GLU A 133 29.63 -11.26 -5.41
N ASN A 134 30.31 -11.01 -4.30
CA ASN A 134 31.12 -9.80 -4.08
C ASN A 134 30.35 -8.47 -4.22
N ALA A 135 29.04 -8.47 -3.96
CA ALA A 135 28.19 -7.31 -4.16
C ALA A 135 28.19 -6.34 -2.95
N ASN A 136 27.99 -5.06 -3.24
CA ASN A 136 27.44 -4.12 -2.28
C ASN A 136 25.92 -4.23 -2.36
N LEU A 137 25.26 -4.55 -1.27
CA LEU A 137 23.81 -4.75 -1.23
C LEU A 137 23.12 -3.46 -0.80
N LEU A 138 22.16 -2.98 -1.60
CA LEU A 138 21.22 -1.93 -1.22
C LEU A 138 19.89 -2.58 -0.84
N VAL A 139 19.40 -2.32 0.36
CA VAL A 139 18.05 -2.68 0.80
C VAL A 139 17.27 -1.40 1.04
N ALA A 140 16.30 -1.09 0.17
CA ALA A 140 15.61 0.18 0.19
C ALA A 140 14.08 0.03 0.36
N ALA A 141 13.47 0.97 1.07
CA ALA A 141 12.02 1.05 1.11
C ALA A 141 11.47 1.55 -0.23
N ASP A 142 10.36 1.00 -0.70
CA ASP A 142 9.77 1.30 -2.02
C ASP A 142 9.62 2.80 -2.30
N CYS A 143 9.25 3.60 -1.28
CA CYS A 143 9.02 5.03 -1.45
C CYS A 143 10.30 5.87 -1.66
N THR A 144 11.49 5.34 -1.33
CA THR A 144 12.72 6.13 -1.27
C THR A 144 13.18 6.65 -2.63
N ALA A 145 13.07 5.81 -3.67
CA ALA A 145 13.45 6.21 -5.03
C ALA A 145 12.49 7.24 -5.64
N TYR A 146 11.26 7.30 -5.17
CA TYR A 146 10.29 8.32 -5.59
C TYR A 146 10.46 9.64 -4.84
N ALA A 147 10.87 9.58 -3.58
CA ALA A 147 11.08 10.77 -2.77
C ALA A 147 12.39 11.50 -3.13
N TYR A 148 13.48 10.75 -3.33
CA TYR A 148 14.82 11.30 -3.56
C TYR A 148 15.21 11.27 -5.04
N GLY A 149 15.29 12.46 -5.65
CA GLY A 149 15.48 12.60 -7.10
C GLY A 149 16.79 12.07 -7.68
N ASN A 150 17.87 11.96 -6.89
CA ASN A 150 19.18 11.44 -7.34
C ASN A 150 19.44 9.97 -6.95
N PHE A 151 18.37 9.22 -6.67
CA PHE A 151 18.46 7.87 -6.08
C PHE A 151 19.31 6.90 -6.91
N HIS A 152 19.17 6.93 -8.24
CA HIS A 152 19.93 6.06 -9.12
C HIS A 152 21.44 6.27 -9.03
N ASN A 153 21.88 7.52 -9.02
CA ASN A 153 23.32 7.84 -9.02
C ASN A 153 23.96 7.61 -7.65
N GLU A 154 23.21 7.85 -6.58
CA GLU A 154 23.77 7.85 -5.23
C GLU A 154 23.64 6.50 -4.53
N PHE A 155 22.55 5.80 -4.76
CA PHE A 155 22.26 4.55 -4.06
C PHE A 155 22.29 3.31 -4.95
N ILE A 156 21.71 3.36 -6.17
CA ILE A 156 21.63 2.17 -7.04
C ILE A 156 22.96 1.88 -7.70
N ARG A 157 23.69 2.90 -8.13
CA ARG A 157 24.96 2.72 -8.83
C ARG A 157 25.95 1.90 -8.01
N ASN A 158 26.48 0.83 -8.62
CA ASN A 158 27.42 -0.13 -8.02
C ASN A 158 26.84 -0.93 -6.84
N HIS A 159 25.52 -1.03 -6.72
CA HIS A 159 24.85 -1.86 -5.74
C HIS A 159 23.92 -2.86 -6.42
N VAL A 160 23.77 -4.02 -5.82
CA VAL A 160 22.65 -4.94 -6.05
C VAL A 160 21.49 -4.43 -5.21
N THR A 161 20.37 -4.13 -5.85
CA THR A 161 19.26 -3.41 -5.21
C THR A 161 18.11 -4.33 -4.88
N LEU A 162 17.72 -4.37 -3.63
CA LEU A 162 16.52 -5.04 -3.14
C LEU A 162 15.56 -4.00 -2.54
N ILE A 163 14.28 -4.08 -2.88
CA ILE A 163 13.26 -3.16 -2.38
C ILE A 163 12.10 -3.89 -1.72
N GLY A 164 11.36 -3.19 -0.86
CA GLY A 164 10.15 -3.71 -0.25
C GLY A 164 9.47 -2.70 0.66
N CYS A 165 8.22 -2.98 1.01
CA CYS A 165 7.44 -2.16 1.93
C CYS A 165 6.96 -2.99 3.13
N PRO A 166 7.55 -2.84 4.32
CA PRO A 166 7.15 -3.62 5.51
C PRO A 166 5.73 -3.31 5.99
N LYS A 167 5.11 -2.25 5.48
CA LYS A 167 3.71 -1.89 5.76
C LYS A 167 2.72 -2.63 4.87
N LEU A 168 3.06 -2.80 3.59
CA LEU A 168 2.17 -3.36 2.57
C LEU A 168 2.40 -4.86 2.37
N ASP A 169 3.64 -5.30 2.50
CA ASP A 169 4.00 -6.69 2.29
C ASP A 169 3.71 -7.53 3.53
N ALA A 170 3.02 -8.64 3.34
CA ALA A 170 2.85 -9.63 4.39
C ALA A 170 4.16 -10.40 4.64
N GLY A 171 4.50 -10.65 5.89
CA GLY A 171 5.66 -11.46 6.31
C GLY A 171 6.88 -10.65 6.74
N ASP A 172 7.88 -11.37 7.21
CA ASP A 172 9.15 -10.83 7.72
C ASP A 172 10.25 -10.99 6.66
N TYR A 173 10.84 -9.90 6.22
CA TYR A 173 11.96 -9.93 5.28
C TYR A 173 13.24 -10.53 5.88
N SER A 174 13.35 -10.60 7.21
CA SER A 174 14.57 -11.04 7.87
C SER A 174 14.96 -12.47 7.52
N GLU A 175 14.01 -13.36 7.30
CA GLU A 175 14.29 -14.75 6.92
C GLU A 175 15.00 -14.80 5.56
N LYS A 176 14.42 -14.22 4.54
CA LYS A 176 14.98 -14.21 3.19
C LYS A 176 16.30 -13.44 3.10
N LEU A 177 16.38 -12.29 3.78
CA LEU A 177 17.61 -11.51 3.84
C LEU A 177 18.72 -12.30 4.56
N THR A 178 18.39 -13.05 5.61
CA THR A 178 19.34 -13.95 6.28
C THR A 178 19.91 -14.99 5.32
N GLU A 179 19.05 -15.64 4.54
CA GLU A 179 19.48 -16.64 3.55
C GLU A 179 20.40 -16.01 2.49
N ILE A 180 20.05 -14.81 1.98
CA ILE A 180 20.89 -14.10 1.02
C ILE A 180 22.26 -13.75 1.63
N LEU A 181 22.30 -13.21 2.85
CA LEU A 181 23.54 -12.81 3.51
C LEU A 181 24.39 -14.01 3.92
N ALA A 182 23.79 -15.14 4.31
CA ALA A 182 24.51 -16.34 4.71
C ALA A 182 25.13 -17.08 3.52
N ASN A 183 24.40 -17.13 2.38
CA ASN A 183 24.80 -17.96 1.25
C ASN A 183 25.63 -17.24 0.19
N ASN A 184 25.80 -15.91 0.29
CA ASN A 184 26.52 -15.12 -0.71
C ASN A 184 27.62 -14.29 -0.05
N ASN A 185 28.64 -13.94 -0.83
CA ASN A 185 29.75 -13.11 -0.35
C ASN A 185 29.42 -11.62 -0.52
N ILE A 186 28.61 -11.07 0.41
CA ILE A 186 28.23 -9.66 0.41
C ILE A 186 29.32 -8.80 1.06
N LYS A 187 29.77 -7.74 0.38
CA LYS A 187 30.80 -6.82 0.85
C LYS A 187 30.29 -5.79 1.85
N SER A 188 29.11 -5.25 1.60
CA SER A 188 28.49 -4.23 2.44
C SER A 188 26.98 -4.21 2.28
N VAL A 189 26.27 -3.69 3.28
CA VAL A 189 24.82 -3.47 3.22
C VAL A 189 24.51 -2.02 3.47
N THR A 190 23.80 -1.38 2.55
CA THR A 190 23.23 -0.04 2.72
C THR A 190 21.71 -0.17 2.84
N VAL A 191 21.15 0.30 3.95
CA VAL A 191 19.71 0.40 4.15
C VAL A 191 19.27 1.82 3.85
N VAL A 192 18.27 2.00 2.98
CA VAL A 192 17.67 3.31 2.72
C VAL A 192 16.19 3.26 3.06
N ARG A 193 15.76 4.11 3.97
CA ARG A 193 14.38 4.15 4.47
C ARG A 193 13.83 5.56 4.48
N MET A 194 12.51 5.69 4.55
CA MET A 194 11.85 6.96 4.80
C MET A 194 11.86 7.30 6.31
N GLU A 195 11.75 8.57 6.64
CA GLU A 195 11.61 9.07 8.01
C GLU A 195 10.38 8.53 8.76
N VAL A 196 9.39 8.06 8.02
CA VAL A 196 8.12 7.59 8.58
C VAL A 196 8.28 6.28 9.37
N PRO A 197 7.57 6.11 10.49
CA PRO A 197 7.75 4.96 11.40
C PRO A 197 7.56 3.59 10.73
N CYS A 198 6.65 3.48 9.74
CA CYS A 198 6.41 2.21 9.05
C CYS A 198 7.65 1.67 8.32
N CYS A 199 8.58 2.53 7.89
CA CYS A 199 9.83 2.12 7.25
C CYS A 199 10.88 1.58 8.23
N GLY A 200 10.70 1.75 9.55
CA GLY A 200 11.58 1.14 10.55
C GLY A 200 11.65 -0.38 10.47
N GLY A 201 10.59 -1.02 9.96
CA GLY A 201 10.54 -2.47 9.78
C GLY A 201 11.60 -3.02 8.83
N ILE A 202 11.97 -2.28 7.76
CA ILE A 202 13.01 -2.73 6.84
C ILE A 202 14.41 -2.68 7.48
N GLU A 203 14.68 -1.67 8.29
CA GLU A 203 15.91 -1.56 9.08
C GLU A 203 16.02 -2.71 10.08
N GLN A 204 14.93 -3.00 10.82
CA GLN A 204 14.91 -4.09 11.79
C GLN A 204 15.10 -5.46 11.11
N ALA A 205 14.50 -5.67 9.95
CA ALA A 205 14.67 -6.91 9.19
C ALA A 205 16.14 -7.12 8.77
N VAL A 206 16.82 -6.07 8.30
CA VAL A 206 18.25 -6.14 7.94
C VAL A 206 19.12 -6.37 9.17
N LYS A 207 18.87 -5.67 10.29
CA LYS A 207 19.59 -5.89 11.56
C LYS A 207 19.50 -7.35 12.03
N LYS A 208 18.28 -7.88 12.04
CA LYS A 208 18.02 -9.27 12.42
C LYS A 208 18.71 -10.24 11.48
N ALA A 209 18.66 -9.99 10.17
CA ALA A 209 19.30 -10.81 9.17
C ALA A 209 20.84 -10.82 9.31
N LEU A 210 21.47 -9.67 9.56
CA LEU A 210 22.91 -9.57 9.82
C LEU A 210 23.32 -10.36 11.07
N GLN A 211 22.55 -10.26 12.16
CA GLN A 211 22.82 -11.00 13.40
C GLN A 211 22.71 -12.51 13.20
N ILE A 212 21.66 -12.98 12.51
CA ILE A 212 21.41 -14.42 12.33
C ILE A 212 22.37 -15.02 11.29
N SER A 213 22.78 -14.28 10.27
CA SER A 213 23.73 -14.75 9.24
C SER A 213 25.09 -15.16 9.80
N GLY A 214 25.45 -14.69 11.00
CA GLY A 214 26.74 -14.95 11.64
C GLY A 214 27.95 -14.33 10.91
N ARG A 215 27.74 -13.49 9.90
CA ARG A 215 28.79 -12.85 9.13
C ARG A 215 29.02 -11.41 9.59
N PHE A 216 30.26 -11.00 9.65
CA PHE A 216 30.62 -9.61 9.92
C PHE A 216 30.63 -8.83 8.60
N ILE A 217 29.52 -8.15 8.30
CA ILE A 217 29.33 -7.34 7.10
C ILE A 217 29.16 -5.88 7.52
N PRO A 218 30.00 -4.94 7.03
CA PRO A 218 29.81 -3.52 7.31
C PRO A 218 28.48 -3.04 6.74
N TRP A 219 27.73 -2.27 7.51
CA TRP A 219 26.43 -1.77 7.11
C TRP A 219 26.18 -0.35 7.58
N ARG A 220 25.28 0.37 6.89
CA ARG A 220 24.83 1.72 7.24
C ARG A 220 23.35 1.88 6.95
N VAL A 221 22.75 2.86 7.63
CA VAL A 221 21.35 3.29 7.38
C VAL A 221 21.37 4.74 6.89
N VAL A 222 20.56 5.02 5.89
CA VAL A 222 20.29 6.36 5.38
C VAL A 222 18.79 6.61 5.46
N THR A 223 18.41 7.72 6.06
CA THR A 223 17.00 8.12 6.17
C THR A 223 16.70 9.24 5.20
N ILE A 224 15.62 9.10 4.44
CA ILE A 224 15.14 10.11 3.49
C ILE A 224 13.83 10.70 4.04
N SER A 225 13.76 12.02 4.04
CA SER A 225 12.55 12.74 4.43
C SER A 225 11.47 12.68 3.34
N THR A 226 10.22 12.91 3.71
CA THR A 226 9.09 12.91 2.77
C THR A 226 9.19 14.00 1.70
N ASP A 227 9.97 15.05 1.92
CA ASP A 227 10.26 16.10 0.94
C ASP A 227 11.52 15.83 0.09
N GLY A 228 12.17 14.67 0.28
CA GLY A 228 13.27 14.17 -0.55
C GLY A 228 14.64 14.68 -0.16
N ARG A 229 14.89 14.92 1.11
CA ARG A 229 16.23 15.23 1.65
C ARG A 229 16.80 14.03 2.40
N ILE A 230 18.11 13.87 2.35
CA ILE A 230 18.81 12.91 3.22
C ILE A 230 18.88 13.54 4.62
N LEU A 231 18.44 12.77 5.61
CA LEU A 231 18.56 13.12 7.03
C LEU A 231 19.78 12.40 7.60
N GLU A 232 20.61 13.14 8.33
CA GLU A 232 21.76 12.60 9.06
C GLU A 232 21.34 11.82 10.32
#